data_2d9b99abd913e78389f8de6daefba387
#
_entry.id   2d9b99abd913e78389f8de6daefba387
#
_cell.length_a   1.000
_cell.length_b   1.000
_cell.length_c   1.000
_cell.angle_alpha   90.00
_cell.angle_beta   90.00
_cell.angle_gamma   90.00
#
_symmetry.space_group_name_H-M   'P 1'
#
loop_
_entity.id
_entity.type
_entity.pdbx_description
1 polymer ?
#
loop_
_entity_poly.entity_id
_entity_poly.type
_entity_poly.pdbx_seq_one_letter_code
_entity_poly.pdbx_strand_id
1 'polypeptide(L)'
;LLSQADINTLDQTWRAEVGTADAPLIASVMNNAASEHLRTHVAEAGGRITEVFVMDARGLNVASSAITSDYWQGDEAKWIDTYMKGADAIHVSEVEFDESAQTYQMQVSMSVTDPASGAVIGAVTFGLDAQAFF
;
A
#
# COMPACT_ATOMS: atom_id res chain seq x y z
N LEU A 1 -4.91 21.64 -2.85
CA LEU A 1 -3.84 20.64 -2.96
C LEU A 1 -3.01 20.60 -1.68
N LEU A 2 -2.68 19.38 -1.21
CA LEU A 2 -1.85 19.21 -0.03
C LEU A 2 -0.41 19.62 -0.30
N SER A 3 0.17 20.41 0.61
CA SER A 3 1.61 20.68 0.60
C SER A 3 2.38 19.50 1.17
N GLN A 4 3.70 19.47 0.99
CA GLN A 4 4.53 18.45 1.63
C GLN A 4 4.44 18.53 3.16
N ALA A 5 4.31 19.73 3.72
CA ALA A 5 4.11 19.90 5.15
C ALA A 5 2.79 19.29 5.64
N ASP A 6 1.71 19.45 4.86
CA ASP A 6 0.42 18.82 5.17
C ASP A 6 0.52 17.30 5.14
N ILE A 7 1.21 16.75 4.14
CA ILE A 7 1.44 15.32 4.01
C ILE A 7 2.23 14.78 5.20
N ASN A 8 3.28 15.48 5.60
CA ASN A 8 4.09 15.09 6.76
C ASN A 8 3.26 15.09 8.05
N THR A 9 2.39 16.08 8.22
CA THR A 9 1.50 16.16 9.37
C THR A 9 0.50 14.99 9.38
N LEU A 10 -0.09 14.68 8.23
CA LEU A 10 -1.00 13.53 8.11
C LEU A 10 -0.28 12.21 8.39
N ASP A 11 0.95 12.05 7.93
CA ASP A 11 1.74 10.85 8.19
C ASP A 11 2.03 10.69 9.69
N GLN A 12 2.37 11.78 10.37
CA GLN A 12 2.55 11.77 11.82
C GLN A 12 1.25 11.41 12.55
N THR A 13 0.12 11.94 12.10
CA THR A 13 -1.21 11.61 12.65
C THR A 13 -1.49 10.12 12.50
N TRP A 14 -1.25 9.56 11.33
CA TRP A 14 -1.43 8.13 11.08
C TRP A 14 -0.61 7.30 12.07
N ARG A 15 0.68 7.60 12.19
CA ARG A 15 1.58 6.86 13.09
C ARG A 15 1.14 6.95 14.55
N ALA A 16 0.61 8.10 14.97
CA ALA A 16 0.09 8.28 16.31
C ALA A 16 -1.21 7.48 16.55
N GLU A 17 -2.01 7.30 15.49
CA GLU A 17 -3.27 6.54 15.57
C GLU A 17 -3.04 5.02 15.60
N VAL A 18 -1.93 4.51 15.08
CA VAL A 18 -1.66 3.06 15.05
C VAL A 18 -1.70 2.48 16.46
N GLY A 19 -2.54 1.47 16.63
CA GLY A 19 -2.72 0.79 17.93
C GLY A 19 -3.65 1.51 18.91
N THR A 20 -4.27 2.63 18.50
CA THR A 20 -5.25 3.34 19.33
C THR A 20 -6.68 2.94 19.00
N ALA A 21 -7.60 3.11 19.95
CA ALA A 21 -9.02 2.80 19.73
C ALA A 21 -9.71 3.87 18.87
N ASP A 22 -9.26 5.14 18.99
CA ASP A 22 -9.80 6.26 18.20
C ASP A 22 -8.78 6.62 17.12
N ALA A 23 -9.07 6.20 15.90
CA ALA A 23 -8.16 6.32 14.76
C ALA A 23 -8.94 6.78 13.51
N PRO A 24 -9.41 8.04 13.46
CA PRO A 24 -10.26 8.50 12.36
C PRO A 24 -9.57 8.55 11.01
N LEU A 25 -8.29 8.90 10.94
CA LEU A 25 -7.56 8.91 9.67
C LEU A 25 -7.38 7.48 9.14
N ILE A 26 -6.94 6.56 9.98
CA ILE A 26 -6.83 5.13 9.63
C ILE A 26 -8.20 4.60 9.20
N ALA A 27 -9.26 4.92 9.94
CA ALA A 27 -10.61 4.48 9.60
C ALA A 27 -11.06 4.98 8.22
N SER A 28 -10.67 6.18 7.81
CA SER A 28 -11.02 6.73 6.50
C SER A 28 -10.44 5.90 5.35
N VAL A 29 -9.27 5.30 5.55
CA VAL A 29 -8.62 4.43 4.57
C VAL A 29 -9.15 3.00 4.67
N MET A 30 -9.31 2.49 5.88
CA MET A 30 -9.68 1.08 6.10
C MET A 30 -11.17 0.80 5.89
N ASN A 31 -12.04 1.77 6.13
CA ASN A 31 -13.50 1.58 6.13
C ASN A 31 -14.15 2.11 4.86
N ASN A 32 -13.57 1.86 3.71
CA ASN A 32 -14.17 2.18 2.41
C ASN A 32 -14.35 0.93 1.56
N ALA A 33 -15.14 1.04 0.50
CA ALA A 33 -15.46 -0.09 -0.38
C ALA A 33 -14.23 -0.68 -1.06
N ALA A 34 -13.26 0.16 -1.42
CA ALA A 34 -12.02 -0.30 -2.05
C ALA A 34 -11.21 -1.19 -1.10
N SER A 35 -11.05 -0.78 0.16
CA SER A 35 -10.34 -1.57 1.17
C SER A 35 -11.04 -2.89 1.45
N GLU A 36 -12.37 -2.90 1.49
CA GLU A 36 -13.15 -4.13 1.65
C GLU A 36 -12.90 -5.08 0.48
N HIS A 37 -12.87 -4.57 -0.74
CA HIS A 37 -12.54 -5.33 -1.94
C HIS A 37 -11.14 -5.94 -1.85
N LEU A 38 -10.15 -5.18 -1.41
CA LEU A 38 -8.79 -5.68 -1.21
C LEU A 38 -8.74 -6.80 -0.17
N ARG A 39 -9.45 -6.65 0.95
CA ARG A 39 -9.52 -7.71 1.99
C ARG A 39 -10.12 -9.00 1.44
N THR A 40 -11.12 -8.91 0.59
CA THR A 40 -11.71 -10.08 -0.07
C THR A 40 -10.68 -10.81 -0.94
N HIS A 41 -9.90 -10.07 -1.72
CA HIS A 41 -8.85 -10.66 -2.55
C HIS A 41 -7.74 -11.31 -1.73
N VAL A 42 -7.32 -10.68 -0.64
CA VAL A 42 -6.32 -11.26 0.27
C VAL A 42 -6.84 -12.58 0.86
N ALA A 43 -8.10 -12.61 1.30
CA ALA A 43 -8.71 -13.81 1.84
C ALA A 43 -8.77 -14.96 0.81
N GLU A 44 -9.09 -14.64 -0.44
CA GLU A 44 -9.18 -15.61 -1.53
C GLU A 44 -7.82 -16.14 -2.00
N ALA A 45 -6.74 -15.45 -1.69
CA ALA A 45 -5.40 -15.82 -2.13
C ALA A 45 -4.81 -17.00 -1.33
N GLY A 46 -5.44 -17.43 -0.23
CA GLY A 46 -5.02 -18.61 0.52
C GLY A 46 -3.64 -18.47 1.17
N GLY A 47 -3.29 -17.28 1.64
CA GLY A 47 -2.02 -17.00 2.30
C GLY A 47 -0.88 -16.58 1.37
N ARG A 48 -1.06 -16.62 0.06
CA ARG A 48 -0.02 -16.18 -0.90
C ARG A 48 0.17 -14.68 -0.90
N ILE A 49 -0.93 -13.93 -0.77
CA ILE A 49 -0.94 -12.48 -0.65
C ILE A 49 -1.22 -12.16 0.80
N THR A 50 -0.31 -11.43 1.44
CA THR A 50 -0.41 -11.10 2.86
C THR A 50 -1.08 -9.75 3.09
N GLU A 51 -0.91 -8.82 2.15
CA GLU A 51 -1.54 -7.51 2.18
C GLU A 51 -1.60 -6.91 0.78
N VAL A 52 -2.49 -5.96 0.59
CA VAL A 52 -2.53 -5.11 -0.62
C VAL A 52 -2.88 -3.70 -0.17
N PHE A 53 -2.18 -2.71 -0.69
CA PHE A 53 -2.56 -1.31 -0.51
C PHE A 53 -2.35 -0.50 -1.77
N VAL A 54 -3.17 0.53 -1.94
CA VAL A 54 -3.19 1.40 -3.11
C VAL A 54 -2.82 2.81 -2.68
N MET A 55 -1.92 3.42 -3.44
CA MET A 55 -1.39 4.76 -3.22
C MET A 55 -1.87 5.69 -4.32
N ASP A 56 -2.15 6.94 -3.97
CA ASP A 56 -2.56 7.96 -4.93
C ASP A 56 -1.36 8.61 -5.65
N ALA A 57 -1.64 9.66 -6.42
CA ALA A 57 -0.63 10.40 -7.18
C ALA A 57 0.39 11.17 -6.32
N ARG A 58 0.22 11.18 -5.00
CA ARG A 58 1.16 11.78 -4.05
C ARG A 58 1.85 10.72 -3.18
N GLY A 59 1.49 9.45 -3.33
CA GLY A 59 2.01 8.35 -2.53
C GLY A 59 1.28 8.13 -1.21
N LEU A 60 0.12 8.73 -1.03
CA LEU A 60 -0.72 8.50 0.15
C LEU A 60 -1.58 7.25 -0.03
N ASN A 61 -1.70 6.44 1.01
CA ASN A 61 -2.57 5.28 0.99
C ASN A 61 -4.04 5.71 0.91
N VAL A 62 -4.78 5.19 -0.06
CA VAL A 62 -6.22 5.47 -0.23
C VAL A 62 -7.09 4.26 0.06
N ALA A 63 -6.52 3.07 -0.02
CA ALA A 63 -7.18 1.82 0.35
C ALA A 63 -6.12 0.81 0.80
N SER A 64 -6.48 -0.05 1.75
CA SER A 64 -5.56 -1.07 2.25
C SER A 64 -6.33 -2.23 2.84
N SER A 65 -5.80 -3.45 2.67
CA SER A 65 -6.35 -4.65 3.29
C SER A 65 -6.03 -4.73 4.78
N ALA A 66 -4.92 -4.12 5.21
CA ALA A 66 -4.46 -4.09 6.60
C ALA A 66 -3.88 -2.72 6.92
N ILE A 67 -3.77 -2.39 8.21
CA ILE A 67 -3.20 -1.12 8.63
C ILE A 67 -1.70 -1.13 8.36
N THR A 68 -1.22 -0.17 7.55
CA THR A 68 0.20 0.02 7.28
C THR A 68 0.86 0.83 8.40
N SER A 69 2.19 0.73 8.51
CA SER A 69 2.95 1.44 9.55
C SER A 69 2.93 2.97 9.36
N ASP A 70 2.84 3.42 8.11
CA ASP A 70 2.80 4.83 7.75
C ASP A 70 1.74 5.10 6.68
N TYR A 71 1.34 6.36 6.56
CA TYR A 71 0.32 6.81 5.63
C TYR A 71 0.91 7.21 4.28
N TRP A 72 2.09 7.84 4.30
CA TRP A 72 2.76 8.34 3.11
C TRP A 72 3.89 7.40 2.67
N GLN A 73 3.78 6.94 1.44
CA GLN A 73 4.71 6.00 0.81
C GLN A 73 5.52 6.66 -0.31
N GLY A 74 5.35 7.97 -0.52
CA GLY A 74 5.91 8.68 -1.67
C GLY A 74 7.44 8.88 -1.62
N ASP A 75 8.08 8.57 -0.50
CA ASP A 75 9.53 8.56 -0.33
C ASP A 75 10.14 7.16 -0.50
N GLU A 76 9.33 6.15 -0.84
CA GLU A 76 9.77 4.77 -0.91
C GLU A 76 9.77 4.25 -2.35
N ALA A 77 10.63 3.27 -2.62
CA ALA A 77 10.79 2.67 -3.94
C ALA A 77 9.48 2.11 -4.52
N LYS A 78 8.62 1.56 -3.68
CA LYS A 78 7.33 1.00 -4.11
C LYS A 78 6.44 2.00 -4.86
N TRP A 79 6.59 3.30 -4.59
CA TRP A 79 5.88 4.36 -5.30
C TRP A 79 6.78 5.07 -6.32
N ILE A 80 8.02 5.41 -5.94
CA ILE A 80 8.96 6.13 -6.81
C ILE A 80 9.29 5.31 -8.07
N ASP A 81 9.54 4.02 -7.92
CA ASP A 81 9.93 3.14 -9.02
C ASP A 81 8.74 2.56 -9.80
N THR A 82 7.54 3.02 -9.48
CA THR A 82 6.30 2.67 -10.20
C THR A 82 5.62 3.92 -10.74
N TYR A 83 4.91 4.65 -9.91
CA TYR A 83 4.17 5.85 -10.33
C TYR A 83 5.03 6.83 -11.14
N MET A 84 6.23 7.12 -10.66
CA MET A 84 7.14 8.08 -11.27
C MET A 84 7.81 7.57 -12.56
N LYS A 85 7.77 6.26 -12.81
CA LYS A 85 8.44 5.62 -13.96
C LYS A 85 7.51 5.35 -15.14
N GLY A 86 6.20 5.39 -14.94
CA GLY A 86 5.22 5.25 -16.01
C GLY A 86 4.30 4.04 -15.85
N ALA A 87 3.41 3.87 -16.85
CA ALA A 87 2.28 2.93 -16.79
C ALA A 87 2.70 1.45 -16.66
N ASP A 88 3.82 1.08 -17.25
CA ASP A 88 4.26 -0.32 -17.29
C ASP A 88 5.30 -0.65 -16.20
N ALA A 89 5.55 0.26 -15.28
CA ALA A 89 6.56 0.09 -14.25
C ALA A 89 6.14 -0.95 -13.22
N ILE A 90 7.09 -1.82 -12.87
CA ILE A 90 6.96 -2.83 -11.83
C ILE A 90 8.21 -2.75 -10.96
N HIS A 91 8.02 -2.78 -9.65
CA HIS A 91 9.10 -2.84 -8.66
C HIS A 91 8.94 -4.10 -7.81
N VAL A 92 10.02 -4.84 -7.65
CA VAL A 92 10.06 -6.03 -6.80
C VAL A 92 11.08 -5.78 -5.70
N SER A 93 10.65 -5.89 -4.44
CA SER A 93 11.54 -5.73 -3.30
C SER A 93 12.43 -6.97 -3.10
N GLU A 94 13.43 -6.83 -2.25
CA GLU A 94 14.16 -7.98 -1.74
C GLU A 94 13.25 -8.83 -0.85
N VAL A 95 13.60 -10.11 -0.70
CA VAL A 95 12.93 -11.00 0.24
C VAL A 95 13.48 -10.72 1.63
N GLU A 96 12.59 -10.46 2.59
CA GLU A 96 12.96 -10.16 3.97
C GLU A 96 12.19 -11.08 4.92
N PHE A 97 12.83 -11.42 6.04
CA PHE A 97 12.17 -12.17 7.10
C PHE A 97 11.29 -11.24 7.93
N ASP A 98 10.01 -11.56 8.01
CA ASP A 98 9.06 -10.85 8.87
C ASP A 98 8.91 -11.62 10.19
N GLU A 99 9.47 -11.04 11.25
CA GLU A 99 9.44 -11.66 12.58
C GLU A 99 8.01 -11.77 13.14
N SER A 100 7.14 -10.82 12.83
CA SER A 100 5.76 -10.84 13.33
C SER A 100 4.94 -11.98 12.74
N ALA A 101 5.14 -12.28 11.46
CA ALA A 101 4.46 -13.36 10.74
C ALA A 101 5.28 -14.67 10.74
N GLN A 102 6.55 -14.65 11.19
CA GLN A 102 7.47 -15.79 11.15
C GLN A 102 7.62 -16.38 9.75
N THR A 103 7.67 -15.54 8.73
CA THR A 103 7.80 -15.96 7.34
C THR A 103 8.63 -14.97 6.54
N TYR A 104 9.10 -15.42 5.40
CA TYR A 104 9.80 -14.55 4.44
C TYR A 104 8.79 -13.85 3.55
N GLN A 105 8.92 -12.55 3.42
CA GLN A 105 8.01 -11.72 2.64
C GLN A 105 8.75 -10.90 1.59
N MET A 106 8.05 -10.59 0.51
CA MET A 106 8.48 -9.66 -0.51
C MET A 106 7.31 -8.80 -0.93
N GLN A 107 7.61 -7.68 -1.56
CA GLN A 107 6.60 -6.79 -2.11
C GLN A 107 6.77 -6.65 -3.60
N VAL A 108 5.66 -6.72 -4.33
CA VAL A 108 5.59 -6.39 -5.75
C VAL A 108 4.70 -5.19 -5.91
N SER A 109 5.20 -4.16 -6.55
CA SER A 109 4.48 -2.91 -6.77
C SER A 109 4.37 -2.61 -8.25
N MET A 110 3.28 -2.00 -8.65
CA MET A 110 3.05 -1.63 -10.05
C MET A 110 2.22 -0.36 -10.12
N SER A 111 2.36 0.35 -11.24
CA SER A 111 1.56 1.54 -11.51
C SER A 111 0.11 1.15 -11.75
N VAL A 112 -0.80 2.01 -11.28
CA VAL A 112 -2.23 1.91 -11.56
C VAL A 112 -2.58 2.97 -12.59
N THR A 113 -3.27 2.55 -13.65
CA THR A 113 -3.67 3.43 -14.74
C THR A 113 -5.18 3.60 -14.79
N ASP A 114 -5.60 4.77 -15.26
CA ASP A 114 -7.00 5.00 -15.62
C ASP A 114 -7.32 4.22 -16.91
N PRO A 115 -8.26 3.28 -16.89
CA PRO A 115 -8.57 2.48 -18.06
C PRO A 115 -9.13 3.29 -19.23
N ALA A 116 -9.71 4.47 -18.98
CA ALA A 116 -10.26 5.32 -20.02
C ALA A 116 -9.19 6.13 -20.76
N SER A 117 -8.18 6.64 -20.04
CA SER A 117 -7.15 7.53 -20.61
C SER A 117 -5.76 6.89 -20.72
N GLY A 118 -5.49 5.81 -19.98
CA GLY A 118 -4.18 5.21 -19.86
C GLY A 118 -3.22 6.01 -18.98
N ALA A 119 -3.67 7.10 -18.37
CA ALA A 119 -2.86 7.90 -17.47
C ALA A 119 -2.53 7.15 -16.18
N VAL A 120 -1.31 7.31 -15.68
CA VAL A 120 -0.92 6.78 -14.37
C VAL A 120 -1.60 7.61 -13.28
N ILE A 121 -2.38 6.97 -12.42
CA ILE A 121 -3.15 7.64 -11.37
C ILE A 121 -2.72 7.26 -9.96
N GLY A 122 -1.90 6.24 -9.82
CA GLY A 122 -1.43 5.77 -8.53
C GLY A 122 -0.52 4.58 -8.68
N ALA A 123 -0.36 3.84 -7.60
CA ALA A 123 0.39 2.59 -7.56
C ALA A 123 -0.27 1.62 -6.58
N VAL A 124 -0.02 0.34 -6.78
CA VAL A 124 -0.48 -0.73 -5.89
C VAL A 124 0.70 -1.55 -5.43
N THR A 125 0.70 -1.96 -4.17
CA THR A 125 1.70 -2.86 -3.61
C THR A 125 1.01 -4.11 -3.08
N PHE A 126 1.56 -5.26 -3.48
CA PHE A 126 1.18 -6.58 -2.97
C PHE A 126 2.28 -7.08 -2.06
N GLY A 127 1.94 -7.40 -0.82
CA GLY A 127 2.80 -8.18 0.06
C GLY A 127 2.59 -9.65 -0.24
N LEU A 128 3.67 -10.38 -0.47
CA LEU A 128 3.64 -11.79 -0.84
C LEU A 128 4.38 -12.63 0.19
N ASP A 129 3.81 -13.78 0.53
CA ASP A 129 4.56 -14.81 1.27
C ASP A 129 5.54 -15.46 0.29
N ALA A 130 6.83 -15.16 0.44
CA ALA A 130 7.84 -15.66 -0.49
C ALA A 130 7.92 -17.19 -0.49
N GLN A 131 7.63 -17.83 0.64
CA GLN A 131 7.66 -19.30 0.73
C GLN A 131 6.53 -19.96 -0.07
N ALA A 132 5.45 -19.25 -0.36
CA ALA A 132 4.35 -19.77 -1.19
C ALA A 132 4.72 -19.88 -2.68
N PHE A 133 5.83 -19.25 -3.10
CA PHE A 133 6.27 -19.19 -4.50
C PHE A 133 7.60 -19.92 -4.75
N PHE A 134 8.23 -20.46 -3.72
CA PHE A 134 9.52 -21.13 -3.84
C PHE A 134 9.51 -22.54 -3.28
#